data_0b7fb7921d1827fe34b2815b054fb70f
#
_entry.id   0b7fb7921d1827fe34b2815b054fb70f
#
_cell.length_a   1.000
_cell.length_b   1.000
_cell.length_c   1.000
_cell.angle_alpha   90.00
_cell.angle_beta   90.00
_cell.angle_gamma   90.00
#
_symmetry.space_group_name_H-M   'P 1'
#
loop_
_entity.id
_entity.type
_entity.pdbx_description
1 polymer ?
#
loop_
_entity_poly.entity_id
_entity_poly.type
_entity_poly.pdbx_seq_one_letter_code
_entity_poly.pdbx_strand_id
1 'polypeptide(L)'
;MSKEISQAVIRRLPRYYRYLGELLDEGVERISSNDLSHRMKVTASQIRQDLNNFGGFGQQGYGYNVQFLYEEIGKIMGLNTEHRIIIIGAGNLGQALANYVKFEKLGFVITALFDVNPELSGKSVRGIPILMLSELDEYCLLYTSPSPRDLSTSRM
;
A
#
# COMPACT_ATOMS: atom_id res chain seq x y z
N MET A 1 -4.16 11.05 -22.95
CA MET A 1 -4.96 9.84 -22.60
C MET A 1 -4.10 8.96 -21.72
N SER A 2 -4.53 8.80 -20.48
CA SER A 2 -3.94 7.79 -19.62
C SER A 2 -4.37 6.42 -20.14
N LYS A 3 -3.41 5.61 -20.54
CA LYS A 3 -3.67 4.23 -20.94
C LYS A 3 -4.19 3.49 -19.70
N GLU A 4 -5.41 3.00 -19.77
CA GLU A 4 -6.01 2.25 -18.67
C GLU A 4 -5.18 0.99 -18.42
N ILE A 5 -4.62 0.88 -17.22
CA ILE A 5 -3.79 -0.24 -16.83
C ILE A 5 -4.70 -1.44 -16.58
N SER A 6 -4.39 -2.58 -17.20
CA SER A 6 -5.22 -3.78 -17.03
C SER A 6 -5.23 -4.28 -15.59
N GLN A 7 -6.36 -4.82 -15.15
CA GLN A 7 -6.52 -5.38 -13.80
C GLN A 7 -5.49 -6.49 -13.50
N ALA A 8 -5.08 -7.23 -14.53
CA ALA A 8 -4.07 -8.26 -14.38
C ALA A 8 -2.70 -7.67 -14.00
N VAL A 9 -2.34 -6.51 -14.56
CA VAL A 9 -1.11 -5.79 -14.20
C VAL A 9 -1.23 -5.22 -12.79
N ILE A 10 -2.34 -4.58 -12.46
CA ILE A 10 -2.58 -3.99 -11.13
C ILE A 10 -2.40 -5.03 -10.02
N ARG A 11 -2.90 -6.25 -10.22
CA ARG A 11 -2.74 -7.34 -9.24
C ARG A 11 -1.29 -7.77 -9.03
N ARG A 12 -0.40 -7.53 -10.00
CA ARG A 12 1.03 -7.84 -9.89
C ARG A 12 1.85 -6.71 -9.27
N LEU A 13 1.32 -5.48 -9.20
CA LEU A 13 2.04 -4.32 -8.68
C LEU A 13 2.59 -4.49 -7.25
N PRO A 14 1.83 -5.06 -6.28
CA PRO A 14 2.35 -5.26 -4.94
C PRO A 14 3.59 -6.15 -4.91
N ARG A 15 3.66 -7.10 -5.82
CA ARG A 15 4.81 -7.99 -5.95
C ARG A 15 6.03 -7.26 -6.51
N TYR A 16 5.85 -6.44 -7.56
CA TYR A 16 6.91 -5.56 -8.07
C TYR A 16 7.42 -4.63 -6.98
N TYR A 17 6.52 -3.99 -6.27
CA TYR A 17 6.85 -3.05 -5.21
C TYR A 17 7.71 -3.68 -4.12
N ARG A 18 7.37 -4.88 -3.68
CA ARG A 18 8.13 -5.62 -2.68
C ARG A 18 9.55 -5.93 -3.14
N TYR A 19 9.70 -6.52 -4.32
CA TYR A 19 11.02 -6.90 -4.83
C TYR A 19 11.90 -5.70 -5.14
N LEU A 20 11.32 -4.62 -5.64
CA LEU A 20 12.06 -3.38 -5.86
C LEU A 20 12.51 -2.75 -4.53
N GLY A 21 11.69 -2.82 -3.50
CA GLY A 21 12.07 -2.40 -2.15
C GLY A 21 13.24 -3.20 -1.59
N GLU A 22 13.23 -4.52 -1.75
CA GLU A 22 14.35 -5.40 -1.37
C GLU A 22 15.65 -5.00 -2.12
N LEU A 23 15.54 -4.73 -3.42
CA LEU A 23 16.68 -4.29 -4.23
C LEU A 23 17.25 -2.95 -3.77
N LEU A 24 16.39 -2.01 -3.38
CA LEU A 24 16.84 -0.73 -2.81
C LEU A 24 17.57 -0.92 -1.49
N ASP A 25 17.08 -1.82 -0.62
CA ASP A 25 17.76 -2.14 0.63
C ASP A 25 19.12 -2.81 0.39
N GLU A 26 19.26 -3.55 -0.72
CA GLU A 26 20.54 -4.13 -1.17
C GLU A 26 21.46 -3.10 -1.86
N GLY A 27 20.99 -1.87 -2.09
CA GLY A 27 21.76 -0.83 -2.79
C GLY A 27 21.83 -0.99 -4.30
N VAL A 28 20.91 -1.74 -4.91
CA VAL A 28 20.87 -1.98 -6.34
C VAL A 28 20.21 -0.79 -7.05
N GLU A 29 20.95 -0.08 -7.86
CA GLU A 29 20.45 1.09 -8.59
C GLU A 29 19.73 0.74 -9.89
N ARG A 30 20.19 -0.32 -10.58
CA ARG A 30 19.63 -0.75 -11.86
C ARG A 30 19.47 -2.25 -11.93
N ILE A 31 18.42 -2.70 -12.60
CA ILE A 31 18.15 -4.11 -12.82
C ILE A 31 17.64 -4.37 -14.23
N SER A 32 18.08 -5.48 -14.84
CA SER A 32 17.55 -5.93 -16.12
C SER A 32 16.20 -6.65 -15.94
N SER A 33 15.41 -6.72 -17.01
CA SER A 33 14.18 -7.53 -17.00
C SER A 33 14.48 -9.01 -16.73
N ASN A 34 15.66 -9.47 -17.14
CA ASN A 34 16.09 -10.85 -16.96
C ASN A 34 16.41 -11.14 -15.50
N ASP A 35 17.19 -10.29 -14.83
CA ASP A 35 17.51 -10.45 -13.41
C ASP A 35 16.28 -10.32 -12.52
N LEU A 36 15.40 -9.36 -12.84
CA LEU A 36 14.14 -9.20 -12.14
C LEU A 36 13.23 -10.42 -12.33
N SER A 37 13.24 -11.03 -13.51
CA SER A 37 12.48 -12.24 -13.81
C SER A 37 12.89 -13.42 -12.93
N HIS A 38 14.19 -13.58 -12.71
CA HIS A 38 14.71 -14.62 -11.81
C HIS A 38 14.25 -14.43 -10.37
N ARG A 39 14.27 -13.20 -9.87
CA ARG A 39 13.80 -12.88 -8.51
C ARG A 39 12.30 -13.07 -8.37
N MET A 40 11.53 -12.64 -9.35
CA MET A 40 10.08 -12.67 -9.32
C MET A 40 9.48 -14.01 -9.76
N LYS A 41 10.29 -14.91 -10.34
CA LYS A 41 9.81 -16.17 -10.94
C LYS A 41 8.69 -15.96 -11.97
N VAL A 42 8.87 -14.97 -12.83
CA VAL A 42 8.03 -14.68 -13.98
C VAL A 42 8.93 -14.50 -15.20
N THR A 43 8.39 -14.51 -16.41
CA THR A 43 9.21 -14.34 -17.61
C THR A 43 9.66 -12.90 -17.79
N ALA A 44 10.84 -12.68 -18.33
CA ALA A 44 11.33 -11.35 -18.67
C ALA A 44 10.42 -10.64 -19.67
N SER A 45 9.79 -11.39 -20.58
CA SER A 45 8.78 -10.87 -21.50
C SER A 45 7.57 -10.30 -20.77
N GLN A 46 7.06 -10.99 -19.74
CA GLN A 46 5.95 -10.51 -18.92
C GLN A 46 6.32 -9.22 -18.20
N ILE A 47 7.53 -9.15 -17.64
CA ILE A 47 8.03 -7.93 -16.98
C ILE A 47 8.07 -6.75 -17.95
N ARG A 48 8.66 -6.94 -19.15
CA ARG A 48 8.69 -5.88 -20.16
C ARG A 48 7.31 -5.42 -20.56
N GLN A 49 6.38 -6.34 -20.72
CA GLN A 49 4.99 -6.04 -21.07
C GLN A 49 4.29 -5.27 -19.96
N ASP A 50 4.44 -5.70 -18.71
CA ASP A 50 3.85 -5.02 -17.56
C ASP A 50 4.40 -3.60 -17.42
N LEU A 51 5.71 -3.43 -17.47
CA LEU A 51 6.37 -2.15 -17.27
C LEU A 51 6.14 -1.17 -18.43
N ASN A 52 5.91 -1.66 -19.65
CA ASN A 52 5.51 -0.81 -20.77
C ASN A 52 4.17 -0.10 -20.57
N ASN A 53 3.31 -0.61 -19.68
CA ASN A 53 2.05 0.06 -19.34
C ASN A 53 2.25 1.36 -18.54
N PHE A 54 3.42 1.53 -17.92
CA PHE A 54 3.71 2.67 -17.06
C PHE A 54 4.55 3.75 -17.76
N GLY A 55 4.85 3.58 -19.04
CA GLY A 55 5.75 4.44 -19.79
C GLY A 55 7.15 3.84 -19.93
N GLY A 56 7.93 4.33 -20.87
CA GLY A 56 9.23 3.76 -21.24
C GLY A 56 10.31 3.87 -20.14
N PHE A 57 10.19 3.12 -19.08
CA PHE A 57 11.11 3.16 -17.91
C PHE A 57 12.46 2.49 -18.18
N GLY A 58 12.63 1.83 -19.30
CA GLY A 58 13.88 1.17 -19.64
C GLY A 58 14.37 1.54 -21.02
N GLN A 59 15.61 1.98 -21.11
CA GLN A 59 16.31 2.02 -22.38
C GLN A 59 16.90 0.63 -22.64
N GLN A 60 16.79 0.20 -23.89
CA GLN A 60 17.35 -1.09 -24.30
C GLN A 60 18.86 -1.12 -23.99
N GLY A 61 19.29 -2.12 -23.22
CA GLY A 61 20.68 -2.29 -22.80
C GLY A 61 21.07 -1.67 -21.46
N TYR A 62 20.25 -0.78 -20.88
CA TYR A 62 20.57 -0.10 -19.60
C TYR A 62 19.79 -0.59 -18.40
N GLY A 63 18.76 -1.43 -18.61
CA GLY A 63 17.88 -1.89 -17.55
C GLY A 63 16.97 -0.79 -16.97
N TYR A 64 16.32 -1.13 -15.88
CA TYR A 64 15.39 -0.23 -15.20
C TYR A 64 16.07 0.44 -14.02
N ASN A 65 15.80 1.72 -13.79
CA ASN A 65 16.17 2.41 -12.57
C ASN A 65 15.26 1.94 -11.44
N VAL A 66 15.82 1.30 -10.42
CA VAL A 66 15.07 0.65 -9.33
C VAL A 66 14.33 1.68 -8.50
N GLN A 67 14.97 2.76 -8.10
CA GLN A 67 14.36 3.83 -7.29
C GLN A 67 13.17 4.47 -8.02
N PHE A 68 13.37 4.85 -9.27
CA PHE A 68 12.33 5.48 -10.08
C PHE A 68 11.11 4.57 -10.27
N LEU A 69 11.36 3.30 -10.61
CA LEU A 69 10.31 2.32 -10.81
C LEU A 69 9.54 2.05 -9.50
N TYR A 70 10.24 1.94 -8.38
CA TYR A 70 9.65 1.79 -7.07
C TYR A 70 8.71 2.95 -6.72
N GLU A 71 9.15 4.18 -6.93
CA GLU A 71 8.35 5.38 -6.66
C GLU A 71 7.11 5.46 -7.56
N GLU A 72 7.25 5.18 -8.84
CA GLU A 72 6.14 5.22 -9.80
C GLU A 72 5.08 4.16 -9.49
N ILE A 73 5.50 2.94 -9.16
CA ILE A 73 4.59 1.88 -8.73
C ILE A 73 3.91 2.25 -7.41
N GLY A 74 4.65 2.82 -6.48
CA GLY A 74 4.10 3.32 -5.22
C GLY A 74 3.00 4.36 -5.43
N LYS A 75 3.18 5.29 -6.34
CA LYS A 75 2.16 6.29 -6.72
C LYS A 75 0.90 5.64 -7.29
N ILE A 76 1.05 4.66 -8.18
CA ILE A 76 -0.07 3.95 -8.79
C ILE A 76 -0.87 3.18 -7.73
N MET A 77 -0.18 2.58 -6.76
CA MET A 77 -0.80 1.89 -5.63
C MET A 77 -1.36 2.83 -4.56
N GLY A 78 -1.16 4.15 -4.71
CA GLY A 78 -1.59 5.14 -3.73
C GLY A 78 -0.74 5.18 -2.45
N LEU A 79 0.46 4.62 -2.44
CA LEU A 79 1.33 4.55 -1.26
C LEU A 79 2.11 5.85 -1.00
N ASN A 80 1.99 6.83 -1.88
CA ASN A 80 2.55 8.16 -1.70
C ASN A 80 1.66 9.08 -0.85
N THR A 81 0.50 8.60 -0.42
CA THR A 81 -0.44 9.32 0.44
C THR A 81 -0.64 8.57 1.74
N GLU A 82 -0.93 9.30 2.81
CA GLU A 82 -1.28 8.70 4.09
C GLU A 82 -2.70 8.14 4.03
N HIS A 83 -2.85 6.89 4.41
CA HIS A 83 -4.14 6.22 4.53
C HIS A 83 -4.43 5.94 6.00
N ARG A 84 -5.47 6.56 6.52
CA ARG A 84 -5.94 6.27 7.88
C ARG A 84 -6.81 5.03 7.85
N ILE A 85 -6.45 4.05 8.66
CA ILE A 85 -7.17 2.80 8.77
C ILE A 85 -7.61 2.56 10.21
N ILE A 86 -8.69 1.82 10.34
CA ILE A 86 -9.16 1.30 11.62
C ILE A 86 -9.15 -0.23 11.55
N ILE A 87 -9.04 -0.86 12.71
CA ILE A 87 -9.13 -2.31 12.83
C ILE A 87 -10.40 -2.66 13.57
N ILE A 88 -11.23 -3.50 12.97
CA ILE A 88 -12.43 -4.04 13.62
C ILE A 88 -12.08 -5.43 14.16
N GLY A 89 -12.08 -5.56 15.47
CA GLY A 89 -11.62 -6.71 16.21
C GLY A 89 -10.29 -6.46 16.92
N ALA A 90 -10.32 -6.32 18.25
CA ALA A 90 -9.14 -6.05 19.08
C ALA A 90 -8.65 -7.31 19.80
N GLY A 91 -8.86 -8.48 19.20
CA GLY A 91 -8.29 -9.75 19.65
C GLY A 91 -6.82 -9.87 19.30
N ASN A 92 -6.28 -11.08 19.43
CA ASN A 92 -4.85 -11.33 19.21
C ASN A 92 -4.36 -10.88 17.84
N LEU A 93 -5.12 -11.16 16.77
CA LEU A 93 -4.75 -10.75 15.42
C LEU A 93 -4.82 -9.23 15.25
N GLY A 94 -5.89 -8.59 15.71
CA GLY A 94 -6.05 -7.14 15.63
C GLY A 94 -4.91 -6.40 16.33
N GLN A 95 -4.55 -6.84 17.54
CA GLN A 95 -3.44 -6.27 18.29
C GLN A 95 -2.09 -6.54 17.62
N ALA A 96 -1.90 -7.72 17.04
CA ALA A 96 -0.68 -8.03 16.27
C ALA A 96 -0.53 -7.11 15.05
N LEU A 97 -1.62 -6.85 14.33
CA LEU A 97 -1.63 -5.91 13.21
C LEU A 97 -1.33 -4.48 13.67
N ALA A 98 -1.93 -4.04 14.79
CA ALA A 98 -1.66 -2.72 15.35
C ALA A 98 -0.19 -2.54 15.78
N ASN A 99 0.47 -3.61 16.19
CA ASN A 99 1.89 -3.61 16.55
C ASN A 99 2.83 -3.68 15.33
N TYR A 100 2.32 -3.93 14.14
CA TYR A 100 3.15 -4.10 12.95
C TYR A 100 3.59 -2.76 12.36
N VAL A 101 4.77 -2.32 12.75
CA VAL A 101 5.34 -0.99 12.42
C VAL A 101 5.52 -0.73 10.92
N LYS A 102 5.63 -1.80 10.12
CA LYS A 102 5.86 -1.65 8.68
C LYS A 102 4.68 -1.02 7.94
N PHE A 103 3.47 -1.06 8.49
CA PHE A 103 2.32 -0.38 7.89
C PHE A 103 2.54 1.13 7.77
N GLU A 104 3.12 1.75 8.78
CA GLU A 104 3.41 3.19 8.76
C GLU A 104 4.38 3.56 7.65
N LYS A 105 5.38 2.71 7.40
CA LYS A 105 6.34 2.90 6.29
C LYS A 105 5.69 2.79 4.91
N LEU A 106 4.56 2.10 4.82
CA LEU A 106 3.77 1.96 3.60
C LEU A 106 2.68 3.04 3.47
N GLY A 107 2.64 4.01 4.39
CA GLY A 107 1.65 5.07 4.39
C GLY A 107 0.31 4.70 5.05
N PHE A 108 0.23 3.59 5.76
CA PHE A 108 -0.98 3.17 6.48
C PHE A 108 -0.85 3.49 7.97
N VAL A 109 -1.67 4.42 8.45
CA VAL A 109 -1.70 4.82 9.86
C VAL A 109 -2.94 4.23 10.53
N ILE A 110 -2.73 3.37 11.51
CA ILE A 110 -3.82 2.78 12.30
C ILE A 110 -4.21 3.79 13.38
N THR A 111 -5.45 4.28 13.33
CA THR A 111 -5.94 5.33 14.21
C THR A 111 -6.76 4.82 15.38
N ALA A 112 -7.41 3.68 15.24
CA ALA A 112 -8.17 3.05 16.30
C ALA A 112 -8.42 1.56 16.05
N LEU A 113 -8.68 0.82 17.14
CA LEU A 113 -9.25 -0.52 17.10
C LEU A 113 -10.66 -0.48 17.69
N PHE A 114 -11.56 -1.29 17.15
CA PHE A 114 -12.94 -1.40 17.63
C PHE A 114 -13.23 -2.84 18.03
N ASP A 115 -13.94 -3.02 19.15
CA ASP A 115 -14.36 -4.34 19.58
C ASP A 115 -15.72 -4.27 20.29
N VAL A 116 -16.42 -5.39 20.36
CA VAL A 116 -17.67 -5.52 21.10
C VAL A 116 -17.44 -5.85 22.58
N ASN A 117 -16.23 -6.28 22.94
CA ASN A 117 -15.90 -6.64 24.32
C ASN A 117 -15.66 -5.39 25.17
N PRO A 118 -16.53 -5.09 26.15
CA PRO A 118 -16.37 -3.89 26.99
C PRO A 118 -15.13 -3.92 27.87
N GLU A 119 -14.54 -5.08 28.15
CA GLU A 119 -13.30 -5.19 28.92
C GLU A 119 -12.08 -4.63 28.19
N LEU A 120 -12.12 -4.58 26.86
CA LEU A 120 -11.06 -4.03 26.03
C LEU A 120 -11.20 -2.51 25.84
N SER A 121 -12.38 -1.97 26.01
CA SER A 121 -12.65 -0.53 25.87
C SER A 121 -11.82 0.28 26.87
N GLY A 122 -11.24 1.37 26.37
CA GLY A 122 -10.37 2.24 27.16
C GLY A 122 -8.92 1.77 27.27
N LYS A 123 -8.58 0.58 26.78
CA LYS A 123 -7.20 0.12 26.63
C LYS A 123 -6.59 0.67 25.37
N SER A 124 -5.29 0.55 25.22
CA SER A 124 -4.58 0.97 24.02
C SER A 124 -3.49 -0.03 23.62
N VAL A 125 -3.17 -0.06 22.33
CA VAL A 125 -2.06 -0.83 21.77
C VAL A 125 -1.11 0.14 21.08
N ARG A 126 0.10 0.29 21.58
CA ARG A 126 1.07 1.28 21.11
C ARG A 126 0.50 2.72 21.05
N GLY A 127 -0.33 3.09 22.02
CA GLY A 127 -0.99 4.40 22.01
C GLY A 127 -2.21 4.50 21.11
N ILE A 128 -2.56 3.44 20.37
CA ILE A 128 -3.76 3.38 19.54
C ILE A 128 -4.94 2.94 20.42
N PRO A 129 -6.01 3.74 20.51
CA PRO A 129 -7.11 3.44 21.43
C PRO A 129 -7.96 2.27 20.95
N ILE A 130 -8.46 1.49 21.90
CA ILE A 130 -9.50 0.49 21.66
C ILE A 130 -10.84 1.10 22.09
N LEU A 131 -11.75 1.20 21.15
CA LEU A 131 -13.08 1.78 21.33
C LEU A 131 -14.16 0.71 21.18
N MET A 132 -15.36 1.01 21.66
CA MET A 132 -16.52 0.14 21.45
C MET A 132 -16.99 0.22 20.01
N LEU A 133 -17.40 -0.90 19.44
CA LEU A 133 -17.93 -0.95 18.08
C LEU A 133 -19.15 -0.03 17.91
N SER A 134 -19.93 0.19 18.98
CA SER A 134 -21.04 1.14 18.99
C SER A 134 -20.64 2.59 18.73
N GLU A 135 -19.38 2.94 18.94
CA GLU A 135 -18.82 4.27 18.70
C GLU A 135 -18.31 4.47 17.26
N LEU A 136 -18.35 3.42 16.44
CA LEU A 136 -17.75 3.42 15.10
C LEU A 136 -18.34 4.51 14.18
N ASP A 137 -19.67 4.64 14.16
CA ASP A 137 -20.35 5.59 13.27
C ASP A 137 -19.96 7.02 13.62
N GLU A 138 -19.97 7.37 14.89
CA GLU A 138 -19.56 8.69 15.38
C GLU A 138 -18.08 8.95 15.09
N TYR A 139 -17.22 7.96 15.31
CA TYR A 139 -15.80 8.06 15.02
C TYR A 139 -15.54 8.30 13.52
N CYS A 140 -16.22 7.58 12.65
CA CYS A 140 -16.09 7.74 11.20
C CYS A 140 -16.55 9.14 10.75
N LEU A 141 -17.61 9.69 11.33
CA LEU A 141 -18.08 11.04 11.04
C LEU A 141 -17.07 12.13 11.42
N LEU A 142 -16.37 11.94 12.55
CA LEU A 142 -15.38 12.90 13.04
C LEU A 142 -14.06 12.84 12.23
N TYR A 143 -13.63 11.66 11.83
CA TYR A 143 -12.30 11.44 11.27
C TYR A 143 -12.27 11.17 9.77
N THR A 144 -13.43 10.96 9.13
CA THR A 144 -13.55 10.74 7.69
C THR A 144 -14.36 11.83 7.01
N SER A 145 -14.40 13.02 7.62
CA SER A 145 -15.00 14.17 6.94
C SER A 145 -14.28 14.36 5.61
N PRO A 146 -15.00 14.21 4.48
CA PRO A 146 -14.35 14.27 3.19
C PRO A 146 -13.75 15.66 2.96
N SER A 147 -12.53 15.69 2.40
CA SER A 147 -11.97 16.94 1.93
C SER A 147 -12.88 17.52 0.83
N PRO A 148 -12.82 18.82 0.54
CA PRO A 148 -13.61 19.42 -0.56
C PRO A 148 -13.39 18.72 -1.90
N ARG A 149 -12.26 18.03 -2.09
CA ARG A 149 -11.98 17.22 -3.28
C ARG A 149 -12.76 15.91 -3.31
N ASP A 150 -12.99 15.30 -2.16
CA ASP A 150 -13.69 14.02 -2.03
C ASP A 150 -15.21 14.20 -2.14
N LEU A 151 -15.74 15.38 -1.80
CA LEU A 151 -17.15 15.73 -1.93
C LEU A 151 -17.63 15.72 -3.39
N SER A 152 -16.73 15.95 -4.35
CA SER A 152 -17.08 15.89 -5.78
C SER A 152 -17.22 14.48 -6.33
N THR A 153 -16.67 13.47 -5.64
CA THR A 153 -16.69 12.06 -6.04
C THR A 153 -17.65 11.21 -5.23
N SER A 154 -18.22 11.72 -4.16
CA SER A 154 -19.08 10.97 -3.22
C SER A 154 -20.54 10.90 -3.63
N ARG A 155 -20.89 11.34 -4.83
CA ARG A 155 -22.24 11.21 -5.36
C ARG A 155 -22.39 9.96 -6.20
N MET A 156 -22.86 8.97 -5.57
CA MET A 156 -23.60 7.93 -6.30
C MET A 156 -24.97 7.76 -5.70
#